data_2d28c830bb5e6abc8b25b2e6651eb54d
#
_entry.id   2d28c830bb5e6abc8b25b2e6651eb54d
#
_cell.length_a   1.000
_cell.length_b   1.000
_cell.length_c   1.000
_cell.angle_alpha   90.00
_cell.angle_beta   90.00
_cell.angle_gamma   90.00
#
_symmetry.space_group_name_H-M   'P 1'
#
loop_
_entity.id
_entity.type
_entity.pdbx_description
1 polymer ?
#
loop_
_entity_poly.entity_id
_entity_poly.type
_entity_poly.pdbx_seq_one_letter_code
_entity_poly.pdbx_strand_id
1 'polypeptide(L)'
;FTDCDGVVITHGTDTMGYTAAALSFMLLGQRKPVILTGSQLPLGAPLSDAETNLSCAIEAAMQGVPGTYVCFHRKLILGTRAVKTRTTSFDAFDSVNRSLSGMIDSEGVHFLRPQHIDRPYVLRASVDSRVFLLKLVPGTQPSVLDYVMQAGYRGLVIEAFGLGGLHYIRRNLVEKLRALRQRGILVLVVTQCMYEKADLSIYEVGNQLLSVDVISGRDM
;
A
#
# COMPACT_ATOMS: atom_id res chain seq x y z
N PHE A 1 6.67 15.63 16.80
CA PHE A 1 5.95 14.60 17.62
C PHE A 1 6.30 14.63 19.10
N THR A 2 7.17 15.50 19.60
CA THR A 2 7.54 15.51 21.04
C THR A 2 6.37 15.94 21.92
N ASP A 3 5.52 16.86 21.44
CA ASP A 3 4.53 17.57 22.23
C ASP A 3 3.09 17.16 21.95
N CYS A 4 2.86 16.03 21.31
CA CYS A 4 1.51 15.48 21.04
C CYS A 4 1.49 13.97 21.25
N ASP A 5 0.32 13.41 21.60
CA ASP A 5 0.13 11.98 21.86
C ASP A 5 -0.25 11.20 20.61
N GLY A 6 -0.65 11.88 19.56
CA GLY A 6 -1.01 11.33 18.24
C GLY A 6 -1.18 12.42 17.20
N VAL A 7 -1.36 12.02 15.94
CA VAL A 7 -1.57 12.93 14.81
C VAL A 7 -2.75 12.47 13.99
N VAL A 8 -3.65 13.39 13.65
CA VAL A 8 -4.70 13.18 12.64
C VAL A 8 -4.37 14.01 11.42
N ILE A 9 -4.42 13.39 10.24
CA ILE A 9 -4.15 14.01 8.95
C ILE A 9 -5.41 13.95 8.10
N THR A 10 -5.99 15.11 7.78
CA THR A 10 -7.06 15.19 6.78
C THR A 10 -6.47 15.15 5.38
N HIS A 11 -7.02 14.31 4.50
CA HIS A 11 -6.43 14.00 3.20
C HIS A 11 -7.52 13.71 2.15
N GLY A 12 -7.24 14.05 0.90
CA GLY A 12 -8.09 13.64 -0.21
C GLY A 12 -8.12 12.12 -0.37
N THR A 13 -9.30 11.55 -0.66
CA THR A 13 -9.52 10.10 -0.63
C THR A 13 -8.75 9.33 -1.70
N ASP A 14 -8.49 9.92 -2.87
CA ASP A 14 -7.92 9.20 -4.03
C ASP A 14 -6.48 8.71 -3.80
N THR A 15 -5.69 9.48 -3.08
CA THR A 15 -4.28 9.16 -2.81
C THR A 15 -3.98 8.88 -1.33
N MET A 16 -5.02 8.82 -0.48
CA MET A 16 -4.87 8.57 0.96
C MET A 16 -4.15 7.27 1.26
N GLY A 17 -4.48 6.18 0.55
CA GLY A 17 -3.81 4.88 0.72
C GLY A 17 -2.31 4.93 0.42
N TYR A 18 -1.91 5.68 -0.62
CA TYR A 18 -0.49 5.89 -0.95
C TYR A 18 0.24 6.66 0.14
N THR A 19 -0.36 7.75 0.63
CA THR A 19 0.22 8.55 1.71
C THR A 19 0.31 7.72 3.01
N ALA A 20 -0.72 6.96 3.35
CA ALA A 20 -0.71 6.10 4.52
C ALA A 20 0.36 5.01 4.44
N ALA A 21 0.54 4.38 3.27
CA ALA A 21 1.60 3.42 3.03
C ALA A 21 2.98 4.07 3.14
N ALA A 22 3.20 5.22 2.49
CA ALA A 22 4.46 5.95 2.55
C ALA A 22 4.82 6.32 4.00
N LEU A 23 3.90 6.90 4.77
CA LEU A 23 4.11 7.25 6.17
C LEU A 23 4.41 6.03 7.04
N SER A 24 3.80 4.88 6.76
CA SER A 24 4.08 3.63 7.48
C SER A 24 5.55 3.21 7.34
N PHE A 25 6.18 3.46 6.19
CA PHE A 25 7.60 3.17 5.95
C PHE A 25 8.53 4.31 6.38
N MET A 26 8.08 5.57 6.29
CA MET A 26 8.87 6.73 6.70
C MET A 26 9.00 6.82 8.22
N LEU A 27 7.98 6.40 8.97
CA LEU A 27 7.87 6.50 10.42
C LEU A 27 8.05 5.12 11.10
N LEU A 28 9.03 4.34 10.65
CA LEU A 28 9.25 3.00 11.18
C LEU A 28 9.53 3.01 12.69
N GLY A 29 8.85 2.15 13.43
CA GLY A 29 9.03 2.01 14.87
C GLY A 29 8.42 3.13 15.71
N GLN A 30 7.57 3.98 15.10
CA GLN A 30 6.85 5.03 15.84
C GLN A 30 5.93 4.42 16.91
N ARG A 31 5.84 5.10 18.05
CA ARG A 31 5.05 4.65 19.21
C ARG A 31 3.79 5.45 19.44
N LYS A 32 3.48 6.40 18.56
CA LYS A 32 2.28 7.24 18.61
C LYS A 32 1.41 6.95 17.39
N PRO A 33 0.07 7.07 17.47
CA PRO A 33 -0.80 6.89 16.32
C PRO A 33 -0.64 8.01 15.29
N VAL A 34 -0.68 7.65 14.01
CA VAL A 34 -0.87 8.55 12.89
C VAL A 34 -2.11 8.09 12.14
N ILE A 35 -3.17 8.85 12.21
CA ILE A 35 -4.46 8.51 11.64
C ILE A 35 -4.74 9.41 10.44
N LEU A 36 -4.87 8.81 9.25
CA LEU A 36 -5.33 9.53 8.07
C LEU A 36 -6.84 9.39 7.94
N THR A 37 -7.51 10.48 7.57
CA THR A 37 -8.94 10.49 7.31
C THR A 37 -9.30 11.51 6.24
N GLY A 38 -10.54 11.53 5.82
CA GLY A 38 -11.08 12.45 4.82
C GLY A 38 -12.55 12.18 4.60
N SER A 39 -13.09 12.64 3.48
CA SER A 39 -14.52 12.45 3.18
C SER A 39 -14.76 12.26 1.69
N GLN A 40 -15.85 11.57 1.35
CA GLN A 40 -16.36 11.49 -0.02
C GLN A 40 -17.07 12.79 -0.43
N LEU A 41 -17.76 13.43 0.50
CA LEU A 41 -18.41 14.72 0.27
C LEU A 41 -17.71 15.82 1.07
N PRO A 42 -17.62 17.05 0.52
CA PRO A 42 -17.02 18.18 1.23
C PRO A 42 -17.72 18.47 2.55
N LEU A 43 -16.98 18.97 3.52
CA LEU A 43 -17.52 19.48 4.76
C LEU A 43 -18.59 20.54 4.47
N GLY A 44 -19.76 20.45 5.13
CA GLY A 44 -20.88 21.34 4.92
C GLY A 44 -21.82 20.96 3.76
N ALA A 45 -21.45 19.98 2.93
CA ALA A 45 -22.39 19.43 1.96
C ALA A 45 -23.49 18.62 2.67
N PRO A 46 -24.74 18.61 2.15
CA PRO A 46 -25.77 17.72 2.67
C PRO A 46 -25.31 16.26 2.68
N LEU A 47 -25.54 15.55 3.78
CA LEU A 47 -25.14 14.15 3.97
C LEU A 47 -23.61 13.91 3.94
N SER A 48 -22.80 14.93 4.20
CA SER A 48 -21.34 14.78 4.27
C SER A 48 -20.95 13.77 5.36
N ASP A 49 -20.00 12.91 5.02
CA ASP A 49 -19.36 11.97 5.92
C ASP A 49 -18.15 12.57 6.69
N ALA A 50 -17.82 13.85 6.42
CA ALA A 50 -16.59 14.48 6.91
C ALA A 50 -16.54 14.57 8.44
N GLU A 51 -17.60 15.04 9.08
CA GLU A 51 -17.64 15.20 10.54
C GLU A 51 -17.52 13.88 11.27
N THR A 52 -18.24 12.85 10.80
CA THR A 52 -18.17 11.50 11.39
C THR A 52 -16.78 10.90 11.22
N ASN A 53 -16.19 10.99 10.03
CA ASN A 53 -14.85 10.44 9.78
C ASN A 53 -13.78 11.16 10.61
N LEU A 54 -13.86 12.50 10.73
CA LEU A 54 -12.92 13.28 11.53
C LEU A 54 -13.05 12.96 13.02
N SER A 55 -14.27 12.91 13.56
CA SER A 55 -14.50 12.57 14.96
C SER A 55 -13.98 11.17 15.28
N CYS A 56 -14.26 10.17 14.42
CA CYS A 56 -13.73 8.82 14.58
C CYS A 56 -12.20 8.78 14.55
N ALA A 57 -11.57 9.59 13.69
CA ALA A 57 -10.11 9.63 13.59
C ALA A 57 -9.47 10.26 14.85
N ILE A 58 -10.08 11.29 15.41
CA ILE A 58 -9.62 11.92 16.65
C ILE A 58 -9.74 10.93 17.83
N GLU A 59 -10.89 10.30 17.98
CA GLU A 59 -11.12 9.29 19.02
C GLU A 59 -10.12 8.13 18.91
N ALA A 60 -9.85 7.64 17.69
CA ALA A 60 -8.87 6.61 17.46
C ALA A 60 -7.43 7.05 17.81
N ALA A 61 -7.09 8.32 17.54
CA ALA A 61 -5.79 8.87 17.91
C ALA A 61 -5.61 8.98 19.44
N MET A 62 -6.69 9.33 20.15
CA MET A 62 -6.69 9.45 21.62
C MET A 62 -6.46 8.09 22.32
N GLN A 63 -6.73 6.96 21.67
CA GLN A 63 -6.44 5.63 22.22
C GLN A 63 -4.93 5.34 22.36
N GLY A 64 -4.07 6.12 21.71
CA GLY A 64 -2.62 5.98 21.80
C GLY A 64 -2.03 4.71 21.19
N VAL A 65 -2.79 3.94 20.39
CA VAL A 65 -2.32 2.70 19.78
C VAL A 65 -1.34 3.00 18.66
N PRO A 66 -0.06 2.56 18.76
CA PRO A 66 0.97 2.89 17.80
C PRO A 66 0.67 2.41 16.39
N GLY A 67 1.08 3.17 15.39
CA GLY A 67 0.99 2.78 13.98
C GLY A 67 0.42 3.88 13.09
N THR A 68 0.44 3.61 11.79
CA THR A 68 -0.22 4.45 10.78
C THR A 68 -1.48 3.76 10.30
N TYR A 69 -2.60 4.46 10.37
CA TYR A 69 -3.92 3.91 10.04
C TYR A 69 -4.68 4.86 9.12
N VAL A 70 -5.57 4.30 8.30
CA VAL A 70 -6.66 5.02 7.67
C VAL A 70 -7.92 4.79 8.49
N CYS A 71 -8.54 5.87 8.97
CA CYS A 71 -9.84 5.86 9.62
C CYS A 71 -10.90 6.38 8.64
N PHE A 72 -11.77 5.50 8.17
CA PHE A 72 -12.80 5.85 7.22
C PHE A 72 -14.04 4.99 7.43
N HIS A 73 -15.21 5.59 7.38
CA HIS A 73 -16.51 4.92 7.57
C HIS A 73 -16.49 3.98 8.79
N ARG A 74 -16.04 4.51 9.96
CA ARG A 74 -15.94 3.79 11.24
C ARG A 74 -15.00 2.56 11.24
N LYS A 75 -14.15 2.42 10.23
CA LYS A 75 -13.13 1.36 10.13
C LYS A 75 -11.75 1.93 10.40
N LEU A 76 -10.92 1.19 11.11
CA LEU A 76 -9.50 1.43 11.24
C LEU A 76 -8.73 0.39 10.40
N ILE A 77 -8.06 0.87 9.38
CA ILE A 77 -7.33 0.06 8.42
C ILE A 77 -5.84 0.35 8.55
N LEU A 78 -5.00 -0.67 8.62
CA LEU A 78 -3.55 -0.48 8.64
C LEU A 78 -3.10 0.27 7.38
N GLY A 79 -2.28 1.30 7.52
CA GLY A 79 -1.90 2.20 6.42
C GLY A 79 -1.26 1.50 5.22
N THR A 80 -0.55 0.38 5.41
CA THR A 80 0.00 -0.44 4.33
C THR A 80 -1.01 -1.37 3.66
N ARG A 81 -2.26 -1.40 4.14
CA ARG A 81 -3.33 -2.30 3.64
C ARG A 81 -4.58 -1.56 3.19
N ALA A 82 -4.60 -0.25 3.36
CA ALA A 82 -5.74 0.58 3.01
C ALA A 82 -5.78 0.84 1.50
N VAL A 83 -6.84 0.38 0.84
CA VAL A 83 -7.07 0.57 -0.59
C VAL A 83 -8.44 1.21 -0.80
N LYS A 84 -8.51 2.27 -1.62
CA LYS A 84 -9.78 2.83 -2.06
C LYS A 84 -10.39 1.90 -3.11
N THR A 85 -11.47 1.22 -2.76
CA THR A 85 -12.12 0.21 -3.60
C THR A 85 -13.41 0.70 -4.24
N ARG A 86 -13.96 1.84 -3.78
CA ARG A 86 -15.20 2.42 -4.32
C ARG A 86 -15.06 3.93 -4.53
N THR A 87 -15.67 4.43 -5.59
CA THR A 87 -15.55 5.84 -5.98
C THR A 87 -16.60 6.74 -5.33
N THR A 88 -17.79 6.23 -5.05
CA THR A 88 -18.95 7.04 -4.59
C THR A 88 -19.48 6.60 -3.22
N SER A 89 -19.28 5.36 -2.82
CA SER A 89 -19.76 4.87 -1.52
C SER A 89 -19.02 5.55 -0.36
N PHE A 90 -19.72 5.83 0.73
CA PHE A 90 -19.09 6.24 1.99
C PHE A 90 -18.19 5.14 2.57
N ASP A 91 -18.52 3.86 2.31
CA ASP A 91 -17.64 2.72 2.59
C ASP A 91 -16.62 2.56 1.46
N ALA A 92 -15.72 3.53 1.32
CA ALA A 92 -14.82 3.66 0.16
C ALA A 92 -13.51 2.88 0.29
N PHE A 93 -13.10 2.51 1.51
CA PHE A 93 -11.83 1.85 1.76
C PHE A 93 -11.99 0.44 2.32
N ASP A 94 -11.17 -0.47 1.84
CA ASP A 94 -11.07 -1.84 2.36
C ASP A 94 -9.64 -2.16 2.80
N SER A 95 -9.55 -3.13 3.74
CA SER A 95 -8.28 -3.70 4.19
C SER A 95 -7.96 -4.92 3.33
N VAL A 96 -6.93 -4.82 2.48
CA VAL A 96 -6.56 -5.89 1.56
C VAL A 96 -5.62 -6.88 2.24
N ASN A 97 -5.94 -8.18 2.13
CA ASN A 97 -5.17 -9.31 2.66
C ASN A 97 -4.90 -9.27 4.17
N ARG A 98 -5.63 -8.44 4.89
CA ARG A 98 -5.55 -8.35 6.35
C ARG A 98 -6.91 -7.92 6.91
N SER A 99 -7.30 -8.45 8.05
CA SER A 99 -8.50 -7.97 8.76
C SER A 99 -8.31 -6.50 9.20
N LEU A 100 -9.41 -5.82 9.48
CA LEU A 100 -9.40 -4.49 10.05
C LEU A 100 -8.53 -4.44 11.31
N SER A 101 -7.85 -3.32 11.51
CA SER A 101 -7.11 -3.06 12.74
C SER A 101 -8.04 -2.69 13.90
N GLY A 102 -9.18 -2.12 13.59
CA GLY A 102 -10.19 -1.75 14.57
C GLY A 102 -11.49 -1.30 13.91
N MET A 103 -12.48 -1.05 14.76
CA MET A 103 -13.81 -0.52 14.41
C MET A 103 -14.25 0.50 15.45
N ILE A 104 -15.15 1.38 15.06
CA ILE A 104 -15.74 2.39 15.93
C ILE A 104 -17.26 2.21 15.90
N ASP A 105 -17.88 2.09 17.06
CA ASP A 105 -19.33 1.99 17.23
C ASP A 105 -19.84 2.88 18.37
N SER A 106 -21.02 2.60 18.91
CA SER A 106 -21.61 3.37 20.01
C SER A 106 -20.91 3.18 21.36
N GLU A 107 -20.09 2.12 21.51
CA GLU A 107 -19.33 1.84 22.71
C GLU A 107 -17.91 2.44 22.65
N GLY A 108 -17.50 2.95 21.48
CA GLY A 108 -16.23 3.63 21.27
C GLY A 108 -15.33 2.97 20.23
N VAL A 109 -14.03 3.08 20.44
CA VAL A 109 -12.99 2.56 19.52
C VAL A 109 -12.50 1.21 20.01
N HIS A 110 -12.66 0.19 19.17
CA HIS A 110 -12.23 -1.17 19.43
C HIS A 110 -11.07 -1.56 18.52
N PHE A 111 -9.84 -1.61 19.06
CA PHE A 111 -8.71 -2.17 18.32
C PHE A 111 -8.75 -3.70 18.37
N LEU A 112 -8.93 -4.32 17.21
CA LEU A 112 -8.97 -5.77 17.04
C LEU A 112 -7.57 -6.37 16.97
N ARG A 113 -6.62 -5.62 16.42
CA ARG A 113 -5.23 -6.02 16.23
C ARG A 113 -4.30 -4.83 16.41
N PRO A 114 -4.01 -4.44 17.65
CA PRO A 114 -3.05 -3.37 17.92
C PRO A 114 -1.67 -3.75 17.38
N GLN A 115 -0.96 -2.76 16.83
CA GLN A 115 0.42 -2.96 16.40
C GLN A 115 1.32 -3.12 17.63
N HIS A 116 2.13 -4.16 17.63
CA HIS A 116 3.23 -4.28 18.58
C HIS A 116 4.50 -3.75 17.95
N ILE A 117 5.17 -2.82 18.60
CA ILE A 117 6.37 -2.14 18.09
C ILE A 117 7.61 -2.66 18.81
N ASP A 118 8.33 -3.58 18.18
CA ASP A 118 9.54 -4.23 18.71
C ASP A 118 10.83 -3.53 18.29
N ARG A 119 10.73 -2.56 17.38
CA ARG A 119 11.89 -1.91 16.78
C ARG A 119 12.06 -0.48 17.26
N PRO A 120 13.30 0.05 17.26
CA PRO A 120 13.53 1.47 17.52
C PRO A 120 12.88 2.35 16.46
N TYR A 121 12.53 3.57 16.84
CA TYR A 121 12.04 4.58 15.90
C TYR A 121 13.15 4.99 14.93
N VAL A 122 12.82 4.96 13.65
CA VAL A 122 13.70 5.44 12.57
C VAL A 122 12.89 6.32 11.63
N LEU A 123 13.25 7.61 11.57
CA LEU A 123 12.68 8.53 10.58
C LEU A 123 13.41 8.36 9.23
N ARG A 124 12.65 8.00 8.20
CA ARG A 124 13.09 8.03 6.81
C ARG A 124 12.39 9.19 6.11
N ALA A 125 13.00 10.37 6.16
CA ALA A 125 12.37 11.62 5.72
C ALA A 125 12.25 11.79 4.19
N SER A 126 12.73 10.84 3.40
CA SER A 126 12.67 10.89 1.94
C SER A 126 12.23 9.57 1.33
N VAL A 127 11.58 9.67 0.18
CA VAL A 127 11.22 8.54 -0.69
C VAL A 127 11.88 8.74 -2.06
N ASP A 128 12.26 7.67 -2.72
CA ASP A 128 12.73 7.72 -4.10
C ASP A 128 11.53 7.53 -5.05
N SER A 129 11.17 8.57 -5.77
CA SER A 129 10.04 8.57 -6.71
C SER A 129 10.36 7.88 -8.04
N ARG A 130 11.61 7.45 -8.27
CA ARG A 130 12.04 6.77 -9.50
C ARG A 130 11.62 5.30 -9.51
N VAL A 131 10.35 5.04 -9.24
CA VAL A 131 9.73 3.72 -9.27
C VAL A 131 8.66 3.71 -10.36
N PHE A 132 8.76 2.76 -11.28
CA PHE A 132 7.78 2.55 -12.34
C PHE A 132 6.82 1.43 -11.95
N LEU A 133 5.51 1.65 -12.11
CA LEU A 133 4.49 0.62 -11.96
C LEU A 133 4.07 0.12 -13.33
N LEU A 134 4.23 -1.17 -13.57
CA LEU A 134 3.81 -1.85 -14.79
C LEU A 134 2.71 -2.85 -14.50
N LYS A 135 1.49 -2.53 -14.87
CA LYS A 135 0.39 -3.49 -14.93
C LYS A 135 0.49 -4.27 -16.23
N LEU A 136 0.67 -5.58 -16.15
CA LEU A 136 0.75 -6.44 -17.35
C LEU A 136 -0.63 -6.61 -17.99
N VAL A 137 -0.63 -6.59 -19.31
CA VAL A 137 -1.76 -7.03 -20.13
C VAL A 137 -1.28 -8.08 -21.12
N PRO A 138 -2.15 -8.94 -21.70
CA PRO A 138 -1.73 -10.01 -22.62
C PRO A 138 -0.91 -9.55 -23.81
N GLY A 139 -0.99 -8.27 -24.20
CA GLY A 139 -0.23 -7.65 -25.28
C GLY A 139 1.06 -6.96 -24.90
N THR A 140 1.44 -6.93 -23.63
CA THR A 140 2.63 -6.19 -23.16
C THR A 140 3.89 -6.61 -23.90
N GLN A 141 4.58 -5.64 -24.51
CA GLN A 141 5.82 -5.87 -25.24
C GLN A 141 7.04 -5.73 -24.31
N PRO A 142 8.06 -6.58 -24.46
CA PRO A 142 9.28 -6.48 -23.66
C PRO A 142 10.02 -5.14 -23.77
N SER A 143 9.82 -4.40 -24.88
CA SER A 143 10.42 -3.08 -25.10
C SER A 143 9.99 -2.02 -24.07
N VAL A 144 8.87 -2.22 -23.36
CA VAL A 144 8.50 -1.32 -22.26
C VAL A 144 9.56 -1.30 -21.16
N LEU A 145 10.26 -2.42 -20.95
CA LEU A 145 11.34 -2.52 -19.97
C LEU A 145 12.62 -1.81 -20.45
N ASP A 146 12.84 -1.67 -21.76
CA ASP A 146 13.91 -0.82 -22.29
C ASP A 146 13.69 0.64 -21.95
N TYR A 147 12.44 1.11 -22.01
CA TYR A 147 12.07 2.44 -21.55
C TYR A 147 12.38 2.64 -20.05
N VAL A 148 12.03 1.70 -19.19
CA VAL A 148 12.33 1.76 -17.75
C VAL A 148 13.83 1.94 -17.50
N MET A 149 14.67 1.23 -18.27
CA MET A 149 16.13 1.36 -18.20
C MET A 149 16.63 2.73 -18.66
N GLN A 150 16.07 3.26 -19.75
CA GLN A 150 16.51 4.52 -20.36
C GLN A 150 16.05 5.74 -19.58
N ALA A 151 14.85 5.67 -18.97
CA ALA A 151 14.23 6.77 -18.22
C ALA A 151 14.83 7.00 -16.82
N GLY A 152 15.81 6.17 -16.40
CA GLY A 152 16.52 6.36 -15.13
C GLY A 152 15.75 5.90 -13.90
N TYR A 153 14.75 5.03 -14.05
CA TYR A 153 14.07 4.41 -12.92
C TYR A 153 15.02 3.52 -12.12
N ARG A 154 14.82 3.47 -10.81
CA ARG A 154 15.59 2.64 -9.88
C ARG A 154 14.80 1.48 -9.31
N GLY A 155 13.49 1.50 -9.46
CA GLY A 155 12.58 0.45 -9.06
C GLY A 155 11.53 0.17 -10.12
N LEU A 156 11.11 -1.07 -10.23
CA LEU A 156 10.02 -1.54 -11.06
C LEU A 156 9.11 -2.40 -10.20
N VAL A 157 7.84 -2.03 -10.11
CA VAL A 157 6.78 -2.88 -9.57
C VAL A 157 5.98 -3.44 -10.72
N ILE A 158 5.83 -4.77 -10.78
CA ILE A 158 5.04 -5.46 -11.81
C ILE A 158 3.79 -6.02 -11.16
N GLU A 159 2.63 -5.55 -11.59
CA GLU A 159 1.35 -6.23 -11.34
C GLU A 159 1.19 -7.36 -12.37
N ALA A 160 1.56 -8.56 -11.97
CA ALA A 160 1.57 -9.77 -12.78
C ALA A 160 0.22 -10.51 -12.76
N PHE A 161 0.07 -11.50 -13.62
CA PHE A 161 -1.16 -12.32 -13.71
C PHE A 161 -1.22 -13.35 -12.59
N GLY A 162 -2.39 -13.54 -11.98
CA GLY A 162 -2.65 -14.59 -11.02
C GLY A 162 -1.57 -14.70 -9.93
N LEU A 163 -0.94 -15.83 -9.78
CA LEU A 163 0.11 -16.08 -8.77
C LEU A 163 1.46 -15.41 -9.05
N GLY A 164 1.53 -14.49 -10.04
CA GLY A 164 2.78 -13.83 -10.43
C GLY A 164 3.25 -14.23 -11.82
N GLY A 165 2.35 -14.76 -12.66
CA GLY A 165 2.64 -15.15 -14.04
C GLY A 165 2.94 -13.95 -14.94
N LEU A 166 3.84 -14.13 -15.90
CA LEU A 166 4.16 -13.17 -16.96
C LEU A 166 4.58 -13.87 -18.24
N HIS A 167 4.75 -13.11 -19.31
CA HIS A 167 5.21 -13.66 -20.60
C HIS A 167 6.67 -14.07 -20.56
N TYR A 168 6.98 -15.32 -20.89
CA TYR A 168 8.35 -15.86 -20.85
C TYR A 168 8.75 -16.69 -22.09
N ILE A 169 7.82 -16.94 -23.01
CA ILE A 169 8.10 -17.70 -24.25
C ILE A 169 8.28 -16.75 -25.42
N ARG A 170 7.17 -16.23 -26.01
CA ARG A 170 7.22 -15.40 -27.23
C ARG A 170 7.62 -13.95 -26.98
N ARG A 171 7.16 -13.36 -25.84
CA ARG A 171 7.47 -12.01 -25.38
C ARG A 171 8.22 -12.12 -24.09
N ASN A 172 9.43 -12.67 -24.16
CA ASN A 172 10.19 -13.02 -22.95
C ASN A 172 10.55 -11.77 -22.15
N LEU A 173 9.84 -11.56 -21.03
CA LEU A 173 10.13 -10.50 -20.08
C LEU A 173 11.26 -10.88 -19.12
N VAL A 174 11.51 -12.18 -18.87
CA VAL A 174 12.48 -12.64 -17.88
C VAL A 174 13.90 -12.16 -18.24
N GLU A 175 14.30 -12.26 -19.52
CA GLU A 175 15.61 -11.78 -19.97
C GLU A 175 15.76 -10.26 -19.79
N LYS A 176 14.70 -9.50 -20.06
CA LYS A 176 14.70 -8.04 -19.82
C LYS A 176 14.80 -7.71 -18.34
N LEU A 177 14.11 -8.48 -17.47
CA LEU A 177 14.19 -8.31 -16.03
C LEU A 177 15.58 -8.65 -15.50
N ARG A 178 16.24 -9.67 -16.06
CA ARG A 178 17.65 -9.97 -15.78
C ARG A 178 18.56 -8.76 -16.09
N ALA A 179 18.38 -8.14 -17.24
CA ALA A 179 19.14 -6.95 -17.64
C ALA A 179 18.88 -5.75 -16.71
N LEU A 180 17.65 -5.56 -16.26
CA LEU A 180 17.31 -4.53 -15.25
C LEU A 180 18.03 -4.78 -13.92
N ARG A 181 18.00 -6.01 -13.42
CA ARG A 181 18.67 -6.40 -12.17
C ARG A 181 20.19 -6.21 -12.25
N GLN A 182 20.81 -6.57 -13.38
CA GLN A 182 22.25 -6.34 -13.62
C GLN A 182 22.64 -4.85 -13.60
N ARG A 183 21.69 -3.95 -13.91
CA ARG A 183 21.87 -2.49 -13.79
C ARG A 183 21.52 -1.93 -12.42
N GLY A 184 21.22 -2.79 -11.44
CA GLY A 184 20.89 -2.38 -10.09
C GLY A 184 19.45 -1.86 -9.89
N ILE A 185 18.57 -2.02 -10.90
CA ILE A 185 17.15 -1.65 -10.78
C ILE A 185 16.45 -2.75 -9.97
N LEU A 186 15.82 -2.36 -8.86
CA LEU A 186 15.04 -3.30 -8.05
C LEU A 186 13.76 -3.70 -8.77
N VAL A 187 13.43 -5.00 -8.77
CA VAL A 187 12.20 -5.51 -9.39
C VAL A 187 11.37 -6.22 -8.33
N LEU A 188 10.15 -5.74 -8.13
CA LEU A 188 9.14 -6.33 -7.26
C LEU A 188 7.99 -6.87 -8.11
N VAL A 189 7.59 -8.12 -7.89
CA VAL A 189 6.42 -8.72 -8.55
C VAL A 189 5.30 -8.91 -7.53
N VAL A 190 4.17 -8.30 -7.80
CA VAL A 190 2.90 -8.45 -7.09
C VAL A 190 1.85 -9.03 -8.03
N THR A 191 0.67 -9.37 -7.53
CA THR A 191 -0.44 -9.82 -8.37
C THR A 191 -1.41 -8.69 -8.69
N GLN A 192 -2.09 -8.78 -9.83
CA GLN A 192 -3.24 -7.92 -10.18
C GLN A 192 -4.49 -8.29 -9.38
N CYS A 193 -4.53 -9.48 -8.80
CA CYS A 193 -5.63 -9.90 -7.94
C CYS A 193 -5.54 -9.10 -6.64
N MET A 194 -6.65 -8.48 -6.26
CA MET A 194 -6.69 -7.64 -5.07
C MET A 194 -6.51 -8.46 -3.79
N TYR A 195 -7.00 -9.68 -3.78
CA TYR A 195 -6.93 -10.59 -2.64
C TYR A 195 -6.01 -11.76 -2.94
N GLU A 196 -5.49 -12.38 -1.87
CA GLU A 196 -4.54 -13.48 -1.86
C GLU A 196 -3.10 -13.01 -2.20
N LYS A 197 -2.21 -13.96 -2.47
CA LYS A 197 -0.78 -13.66 -2.61
C LYS A 197 -0.26 -13.99 -4.00
N ALA A 198 0.78 -13.27 -4.42
CA ALA A 198 1.67 -13.72 -5.47
C ALA A 198 2.62 -14.80 -4.90
N ASP A 199 2.63 -16.00 -5.50
CA ASP A 199 3.52 -17.09 -5.10
C ASP A 199 4.35 -17.57 -6.30
N LEU A 200 5.54 -17.02 -6.41
CA LEU A 200 6.43 -17.30 -7.53
C LEU A 200 7.03 -18.73 -7.49
N SER A 201 6.82 -19.50 -6.44
CA SER A 201 7.36 -20.86 -6.34
C SER A 201 6.50 -21.91 -7.04
N ILE A 202 5.28 -21.57 -7.45
CA ILE A 202 4.30 -22.55 -7.96
C ILE A 202 4.53 -22.89 -9.44
N TYR A 203 4.84 -21.89 -10.25
CA TYR A 203 4.97 -22.06 -11.71
C TYR A 203 6.42 -21.95 -12.19
N GLU A 204 6.72 -22.60 -13.31
CA GLU A 204 8.05 -22.53 -13.93
C GLU A 204 8.52 -21.09 -14.16
N VAL A 205 7.66 -20.23 -14.68
CA VAL A 205 7.99 -18.80 -14.87
C VAL A 205 8.34 -18.10 -13.57
N GLY A 206 7.70 -18.44 -12.47
CA GLY A 206 8.02 -17.90 -11.16
C GLY A 206 9.43 -18.31 -10.69
N ASN A 207 9.80 -19.58 -10.89
CA ASN A 207 11.14 -20.06 -10.59
C ASN A 207 12.21 -19.37 -11.45
N GLN A 208 11.92 -19.11 -12.73
CA GLN A 208 12.79 -18.31 -13.60
C GLN A 208 12.94 -16.87 -13.08
N LEU A 209 11.88 -16.24 -12.58
CA LEU A 209 11.93 -14.90 -11.96
C LEU A 209 12.80 -14.90 -10.71
N LEU A 210 12.65 -15.88 -9.84
CA LEU A 210 13.48 -16.01 -8.63
C LEU A 210 14.96 -16.19 -8.99
N SER A 211 15.27 -16.88 -10.09
CA SER A 211 16.66 -17.06 -10.55
C SER A 211 17.33 -15.77 -11.06
N VAL A 212 16.55 -14.71 -11.31
CA VAL A 212 17.06 -13.39 -11.74
C VAL A 212 16.94 -12.34 -10.64
N ASP A 213 16.85 -12.78 -9.39
CA ASP A 213 16.83 -11.91 -8.19
C ASP A 213 15.66 -10.91 -8.17
N VAL A 214 14.47 -11.37 -8.57
CA VAL A 214 13.23 -10.63 -8.45
C VAL A 214 12.64 -10.83 -7.06
N ILE A 215 12.14 -9.76 -6.47
CA ILE A 215 11.51 -9.79 -5.16
C ILE A 215 10.03 -10.17 -5.32
N SER A 216 9.58 -11.18 -4.59
CA SER A 216 8.14 -11.48 -4.51
C SER A 216 7.46 -10.55 -3.51
N GLY A 217 6.41 -9.87 -3.94
CA GLY A 217 5.58 -9.03 -3.09
C GLY A 217 4.64 -9.83 -2.18
N ARG A 218 4.48 -11.11 -2.43
CA ARG A 218 3.60 -11.99 -1.66
C ARG A 218 2.17 -11.45 -1.57
N ASP A 219 1.73 -11.12 -0.36
CA ASP A 219 0.37 -10.65 -0.03
C ASP A 219 0.22 -9.11 -0.01
N MET A 220 1.15 -8.41 -0.68
CA MET A 220 1.10 -6.94 -0.85
C MET A 220 0.07 -6.53 -1.90
#